data_64889170d84c2fd815d94e00dc54df09
#
_entry.id   64889170d84c2fd815d94e00dc54df09
#
_cell.length_a   1.000
_cell.length_b   1.000
_cell.length_c   1.000
_cell.angle_alpha   90.00
_cell.angle_beta   90.00
_cell.angle_gamma   90.00
#
_symmetry.space_group_name_H-M   'P 1'
#
loop_
_entity.id
_entity.type
_entity.pdbx_description
1 polymer ?
#
loop_
_entity_poly.entity_id
_entity_poly.type
_entity_poly.pdbx_seq_one_letter_code
_entity_poly.pdbx_strand_id
1 'polypeptide(L)'
;MFTSHIGDQMKQYFTGFFTALCLTSSIFIFMGSKNKNLGDITVSSISIYPGKQGGGYIKTYNDQGHQTAYFGTGENGVGLIGVHNSVGSQVAYLGAGAYGSGFLNTYNQAGMRTLYLGSGGQDGGILQTFNPNGKPTSYLGTAENGVGVIGVHNAEGEQITYMGTGEQGGGFFRTNNSNGEMTSYLGEGKDSRGGHLQTFNMKGEMTSYLGTSMHEAGSLEINNEYGIKVGSLGASFEQDTYR
;
A
#
# COMPACT_ATOMS: atom_id res chain seq x y z
N MET A 1 -50.97 -75.76 14.96
CA MET A 1 -49.52 -75.71 14.82
C MET A 1 -49.05 -75.03 13.48
N PHE A 2 -49.94 -74.37 12.72
CA PHE A 2 -49.62 -73.74 11.44
C PHE A 2 -49.46 -72.19 11.50
N THR A 3 -49.89 -71.57 12.62
CA THR A 3 -49.90 -70.09 12.73
C THR A 3 -48.56 -69.44 13.15
N SER A 4 -47.66 -70.23 13.79
CA SER A 4 -46.35 -69.71 14.24
C SER A 4 -45.33 -69.58 13.10
N HIS A 5 -45.45 -70.43 12.11
CA HIS A 5 -44.48 -70.46 10.97
C HIS A 5 -44.60 -69.28 10.01
N ILE A 6 -45.82 -68.77 9.79
CA ILE A 6 -46.09 -67.61 8.93
C ILE A 6 -45.57 -66.31 9.61
N GLY A 7 -45.70 -66.21 10.94
CA GLY A 7 -45.21 -65.04 11.68
C GLY A 7 -43.68 -64.91 11.65
N ASP A 8 -42.95 -66.01 11.72
CA ASP A 8 -41.49 -66.02 11.69
C ASP A 8 -40.94 -65.76 10.28
N GLN A 9 -41.59 -66.27 9.26
CA GLN A 9 -41.23 -65.93 7.85
C GLN A 9 -41.46 -64.45 7.52
N MET A 10 -42.57 -63.86 7.98
CA MET A 10 -42.83 -62.43 7.80
C MET A 10 -41.79 -61.54 8.54
N LYS A 11 -41.38 -61.91 9.74
CA LYS A 11 -40.31 -61.21 10.47
C LYS A 11 -38.97 -61.26 9.73
N GLN A 12 -38.60 -62.40 9.18
CA GLN A 12 -37.38 -62.55 8.37
C GLN A 12 -37.41 -61.70 7.11
N TYR A 13 -38.55 -61.63 6.39
CA TYR A 13 -38.74 -60.79 5.25
C TYR A 13 -38.60 -59.28 5.57
N PHE A 14 -39.24 -58.83 6.67
CA PHE A 14 -39.13 -57.44 7.14
C PHE A 14 -37.72 -57.10 7.56
N THR A 15 -37.03 -57.98 8.30
CA THR A 15 -35.64 -57.75 8.68
C THR A 15 -34.71 -57.68 7.49
N GLY A 16 -34.85 -58.59 6.52
CA GLY A 16 -34.07 -58.56 5.27
C GLY A 16 -34.30 -57.32 4.44
N PHE A 17 -35.57 -56.90 4.28
CA PHE A 17 -35.91 -55.66 3.57
C PHE A 17 -35.31 -54.41 4.23
N PHE A 18 -35.46 -54.27 5.55
CA PHE A 18 -34.87 -53.14 6.28
C PHE A 18 -33.33 -53.12 6.23
N THR A 19 -32.69 -54.27 6.35
CA THR A 19 -31.24 -54.38 6.23
C THR A 19 -30.76 -54.00 4.82
N ALA A 20 -31.44 -54.44 3.76
CA ALA A 20 -31.14 -54.08 2.40
C ALA A 20 -31.35 -52.58 2.14
N LEU A 21 -32.42 -51.99 2.70
CA LEU A 21 -32.69 -50.54 2.59
C LEU A 21 -31.61 -49.70 3.29
N CYS A 22 -31.17 -50.11 4.51
CA CYS A 22 -30.10 -49.45 5.25
C CYS A 22 -28.75 -49.56 4.54
N LEU A 23 -28.43 -50.73 3.98
CA LEU A 23 -27.19 -50.90 3.21
C LEU A 23 -27.17 -50.07 1.92
N THR A 24 -28.25 -50.06 1.14
CA THR A 24 -28.34 -49.21 -0.05
C THR A 24 -28.29 -47.75 0.26
N SER A 25 -29.00 -47.27 1.29
CA SER A 25 -28.95 -45.88 1.75
C SER A 25 -27.53 -45.47 2.23
N SER A 26 -26.84 -46.38 2.95
CA SER A 26 -25.45 -46.15 3.38
C SER A 26 -24.51 -46.01 2.16
N ILE A 27 -24.66 -46.84 1.14
CA ILE A 27 -23.88 -46.77 -0.10
C ILE A 27 -24.09 -45.40 -0.78
N PHE A 28 -25.36 -44.97 -0.90
CA PHE A 28 -25.65 -43.64 -1.51
C PHE A 28 -25.05 -42.46 -0.69
N ILE A 29 -25.11 -42.52 0.64
CA ILE A 29 -24.50 -41.52 1.52
C ILE A 29 -22.97 -41.53 1.38
N PHE A 30 -22.34 -42.72 1.34
CA PHE A 30 -20.89 -42.84 1.16
C PHE A 30 -20.42 -42.47 -0.26
N MET A 31 -21.20 -42.78 -1.32
CA MET A 31 -20.89 -42.34 -2.70
C MET A 31 -21.08 -40.84 -2.89
N GLY A 32 -22.10 -40.25 -2.27
CA GLY A 32 -22.31 -38.80 -2.28
C GLY A 32 -21.18 -38.01 -1.58
N SER A 33 -20.54 -38.59 -0.55
CA SER A 33 -19.44 -37.94 0.18
C SER A 33 -18.10 -37.92 -0.60
N LYS A 34 -17.98 -38.70 -1.68
CA LYS A 34 -16.76 -38.75 -2.52
C LYS A 34 -16.75 -37.79 -3.70
N ASN A 35 -17.83 -37.06 -3.94
CA ASN A 35 -17.84 -36.03 -4.97
C ASN A 35 -16.97 -34.85 -4.51
N LYS A 36 -15.71 -34.84 -4.96
CA LYS A 36 -14.74 -33.74 -4.75
C LYS A 36 -15.12 -32.47 -5.49
N ASN A 37 -16.15 -32.50 -6.32
CA ASN A 37 -16.59 -31.38 -7.14
C ASN A 37 -18.06 -31.08 -6.81
N LEU A 38 -18.29 -30.12 -5.92
CA LEU A 38 -19.64 -29.68 -5.52
C LEU A 38 -20.34 -28.86 -6.62
N GLY A 39 -19.65 -28.60 -7.76
CA GLY A 39 -20.14 -27.73 -8.83
C GLY A 39 -20.18 -26.26 -8.40
N ASP A 40 -20.95 -25.47 -9.13
CA ASP A 40 -21.17 -24.06 -8.81
C ASP A 40 -22.12 -23.92 -7.60
N ILE A 41 -21.73 -23.10 -6.62
CA ILE A 41 -22.54 -22.78 -5.46
C ILE A 41 -23.24 -21.43 -5.74
N THR A 42 -24.58 -21.47 -5.94
CA THR A 42 -25.42 -20.28 -6.09
C THR A 42 -26.22 -20.07 -4.82
N VAL A 43 -25.90 -19.02 -4.06
CA VAL A 43 -26.57 -18.67 -2.79
C VAL A 43 -26.78 -17.17 -2.72
N SER A 44 -27.78 -16.71 -1.96
CA SER A 44 -28.04 -15.29 -1.73
C SER A 44 -27.02 -14.66 -0.77
N SER A 45 -26.41 -15.43 0.13
CA SER A 45 -25.38 -14.97 1.05
C SER A 45 -24.55 -16.14 1.59
N ILE A 46 -23.28 -15.85 1.99
CA ILE A 46 -22.40 -16.76 2.72
C ILE A 46 -21.92 -16.04 3.99
N SER A 47 -22.23 -16.59 5.15
CA SER A 47 -21.72 -16.13 6.44
C SER A 47 -20.70 -17.13 6.97
N ILE A 48 -19.46 -16.68 7.22
CA ILE A 48 -18.38 -17.53 7.71
C ILE A 48 -18.05 -17.14 9.15
N TYR A 49 -18.39 -18.00 10.08
CA TYR A 49 -18.17 -17.80 11.51
C TYR A 49 -16.79 -18.33 11.94
N PRO A 50 -16.24 -17.83 13.05
CA PRO A 50 -14.97 -18.34 13.57
C PRO A 50 -15.04 -19.83 13.90
N GLY A 51 -14.03 -20.58 13.46
CA GLY A 51 -13.81 -21.97 13.85
C GLY A 51 -13.13 -22.08 15.23
N LYS A 52 -12.85 -23.32 15.67
CA LYS A 52 -12.21 -23.59 16.99
C LYS A 52 -10.81 -22.96 17.15
N GLN A 53 -10.14 -22.54 16.08
CA GLN A 53 -8.76 -22.06 16.06
C GLN A 53 -8.61 -20.63 15.52
N GLY A 54 -9.68 -19.83 15.46
CA GLY A 54 -9.58 -18.46 14.97
C GLY A 54 -10.74 -18.02 14.08
N GLY A 55 -10.59 -16.88 13.38
CA GLY A 55 -11.63 -16.26 12.56
C GLY A 55 -12.01 -17.06 11.32
N GLY A 56 -13.15 -16.71 10.72
CA GLY A 56 -13.63 -17.30 9.47
C GLY A 56 -12.76 -16.87 8.28
N TYR A 57 -12.60 -17.75 7.30
CA TYR A 57 -11.82 -17.46 6.09
C TYR A 57 -12.24 -18.30 4.88
N ILE A 58 -11.88 -17.80 3.68
CA ILE A 58 -11.91 -18.51 2.40
C ILE A 58 -10.47 -18.65 1.89
N LYS A 59 -10.11 -19.85 1.42
CA LYS A 59 -8.84 -20.12 0.76
C LYS A 59 -9.08 -20.76 -0.61
N THR A 60 -8.26 -20.38 -1.58
CA THR A 60 -8.18 -21.08 -2.87
C THR A 60 -6.80 -21.69 -3.06
N TYR A 61 -6.73 -22.76 -3.84
CA TYR A 61 -5.51 -23.51 -4.12
C TYR A 61 -5.42 -23.81 -5.62
N ASN A 62 -4.21 -23.88 -6.15
CA ASN A 62 -3.96 -24.36 -7.51
C ASN A 62 -3.89 -25.90 -7.55
N ASP A 63 -3.71 -26.46 -8.75
CA ASP A 63 -3.61 -27.91 -8.98
C ASP A 63 -2.42 -28.58 -8.27
N GLN A 64 -1.40 -27.81 -7.91
CA GLN A 64 -0.22 -28.25 -7.18
C GLN A 64 -0.40 -28.21 -5.65
N GLY A 65 -1.57 -27.73 -5.19
CA GLY A 65 -1.88 -27.61 -3.75
C GLY A 65 -1.32 -26.35 -3.09
N HIS A 66 -0.73 -25.41 -3.84
CA HIS A 66 -0.29 -24.13 -3.31
C HIS A 66 -1.48 -23.18 -3.12
N GLN A 67 -1.53 -22.49 -1.97
CA GLN A 67 -2.53 -21.45 -1.72
C GLN A 67 -2.34 -20.30 -2.73
N THR A 68 -3.42 -19.88 -3.38
CA THR A 68 -3.44 -18.78 -4.35
C THR A 68 -4.13 -17.53 -3.83
N ALA A 69 -5.14 -17.69 -2.95
CA ALA A 69 -5.77 -16.57 -2.27
C ALA A 69 -6.19 -16.91 -0.85
N TYR A 70 -6.29 -15.87 -0.03
CA TYR A 70 -6.87 -15.89 1.31
C TYR A 70 -7.77 -14.67 1.48
N PHE A 71 -8.96 -14.86 1.98
CA PHE A 71 -9.86 -13.80 2.42
C PHE A 71 -10.44 -14.17 3.77
N GLY A 72 -10.19 -13.38 4.79
CA GLY A 72 -10.70 -13.72 6.12
C GLY A 72 -10.06 -12.96 7.26
N THR A 73 -10.12 -13.56 8.45
CA THR A 73 -9.57 -13.02 9.68
C THR A 73 -8.14 -13.53 9.91
N GLY A 74 -7.20 -12.62 10.12
CA GLY A 74 -5.82 -12.93 10.48
C GLY A 74 -5.63 -13.25 11.95
N GLU A 75 -4.39 -13.58 12.35
CA GLU A 75 -4.03 -14.01 13.72
C GLU A 75 -4.43 -13.02 14.82
N ASN A 76 -4.41 -11.72 14.51
CA ASN A 76 -4.76 -10.65 15.46
C ASN A 76 -6.25 -10.25 15.42
N GLY A 77 -7.12 -11.05 14.79
CA GLY A 77 -8.54 -10.76 14.65
C GLY A 77 -8.89 -9.71 13.59
N VAL A 78 -7.90 -9.24 12.80
CA VAL A 78 -8.09 -8.24 11.75
C VAL A 78 -8.48 -8.89 10.42
N GLY A 79 -9.28 -8.18 9.61
CA GLY A 79 -9.61 -8.62 8.26
C GLY A 79 -8.45 -8.47 7.29
N LEU A 80 -8.24 -9.47 6.42
CA LEU A 80 -7.21 -9.41 5.39
C LEU A 80 -7.59 -10.14 4.10
N ILE A 81 -6.98 -9.71 3.01
CA ILE A 81 -6.95 -10.39 1.71
C ILE A 81 -5.49 -10.63 1.35
N GLY A 82 -5.13 -11.88 1.10
CA GLY A 82 -3.81 -12.27 0.63
C GLY A 82 -3.88 -12.88 -0.78
N VAL A 83 -2.99 -12.47 -1.67
CA VAL A 83 -2.82 -13.06 -3.00
C VAL A 83 -1.43 -13.69 -3.07
N HIS A 84 -1.37 -14.89 -3.60
CA HIS A 84 -0.14 -15.68 -3.72
C HIS A 84 0.12 -16.05 -5.18
N ASN A 85 1.36 -16.21 -5.55
CA ASN A 85 1.75 -16.70 -6.88
C ASN A 85 1.57 -18.22 -7.00
N SER A 86 1.89 -18.78 -8.16
CA SER A 86 1.73 -20.22 -8.46
C SER A 86 2.55 -21.16 -7.56
N VAL A 87 3.57 -20.66 -6.88
CA VAL A 87 4.40 -21.44 -5.93
C VAL A 87 4.04 -21.17 -4.47
N GLY A 88 2.95 -20.43 -4.20
CA GLY A 88 2.46 -20.16 -2.86
C GLY A 88 3.11 -18.98 -2.13
N SER A 89 4.01 -18.21 -2.78
CA SER A 89 4.58 -17.00 -2.19
C SER A 89 3.59 -15.84 -2.25
N GLN A 90 3.44 -15.10 -1.15
CA GLN A 90 2.56 -13.94 -1.08
C GLN A 90 3.09 -12.81 -1.98
N VAL A 91 2.25 -12.29 -2.88
CA VAL A 91 2.56 -11.20 -3.82
C VAL A 91 1.75 -9.94 -3.58
N ALA A 92 0.62 -10.05 -2.87
CA ALA A 92 -0.14 -8.89 -2.41
C ALA A 92 -0.83 -9.17 -1.07
N TYR A 93 -0.98 -8.11 -0.27
CA TYR A 93 -1.67 -8.13 1.02
C TYR A 93 -2.47 -6.84 1.18
N LEU A 94 -3.76 -6.96 1.41
CA LEU A 94 -4.66 -5.87 1.81
C LEU A 94 -5.25 -6.22 3.17
N GLY A 95 -5.11 -5.37 4.15
CA GLY A 95 -5.65 -5.65 5.49
C GLY A 95 -5.41 -4.53 6.47
N ALA A 96 -5.71 -4.80 7.75
CA ALA A 96 -5.42 -3.88 8.82
C ALA A 96 -4.09 -4.22 9.50
N GLY A 97 -3.33 -3.18 9.85
CA GLY A 97 -2.11 -3.28 10.63
C GLY A 97 -2.38 -3.43 12.13
N ALA A 98 -1.31 -3.57 12.92
CA ALA A 98 -1.36 -3.75 14.38
C ALA A 98 -2.11 -2.63 15.12
N TYR A 99 -2.17 -1.43 14.55
CA TYR A 99 -2.86 -0.27 15.13
C TYR A 99 -4.23 -0.01 14.49
N GLY A 100 -4.79 -0.95 13.72
CA GLY A 100 -6.12 -0.86 13.14
C GLY A 100 -6.21 -0.13 11.80
N SER A 101 -5.14 0.51 11.33
CA SER A 101 -5.12 1.23 10.05
C SER A 101 -5.00 0.27 8.87
N GLY A 102 -5.75 0.55 7.79
CA GLY A 102 -5.72 -0.26 6.58
C GLY A 102 -4.49 0.00 5.72
N PHE A 103 -3.98 -1.05 5.07
CA PHE A 103 -2.90 -0.90 4.10
C PHE A 103 -2.93 -1.97 2.99
N LEU A 104 -2.31 -1.64 1.86
CA LEU A 104 -2.00 -2.55 0.77
C LEU A 104 -0.48 -2.63 0.59
N ASN A 105 0.05 -3.85 0.59
CA ASN A 105 1.41 -4.15 0.16
C ASN A 105 1.41 -4.99 -1.11
N THR A 106 2.40 -4.76 -1.99
CA THR A 106 2.78 -5.72 -3.03
C THR A 106 4.24 -6.14 -2.87
N TYR A 107 4.56 -7.33 -3.38
CA TYR A 107 5.88 -7.94 -3.24
C TYR A 107 6.35 -8.47 -4.58
N ASN A 108 7.66 -8.44 -4.83
CA ASN A 108 8.29 -9.09 -5.97
C ASN A 108 8.48 -10.60 -5.71
N GLN A 109 9.03 -11.31 -6.70
CA GLN A 109 9.28 -12.75 -6.61
C GLN A 109 10.26 -13.13 -5.47
N ALA A 110 11.15 -12.24 -5.07
CA ALA A 110 12.09 -12.43 -3.96
C ALA A 110 11.46 -12.13 -2.59
N GLY A 111 10.16 -11.77 -2.54
CA GLY A 111 9.47 -11.42 -1.29
C GLY A 111 9.77 -9.99 -0.80
N MET A 112 10.51 -9.19 -1.58
CA MET A 112 10.77 -7.79 -1.24
C MET A 112 9.56 -6.93 -1.57
N ARG A 113 9.17 -6.03 -0.66
CA ARG A 113 8.06 -5.10 -0.86
C ARG A 113 8.36 -4.15 -2.02
N THR A 114 7.41 -4.00 -2.93
CA THR A 114 7.50 -3.11 -4.11
C THR A 114 6.60 -1.88 -3.97
N LEU A 115 5.50 -1.99 -3.19
CA LEU A 115 4.57 -0.89 -2.94
C LEU A 115 4.00 -1.00 -1.53
N TYR A 116 3.81 0.15 -0.90
CA TYR A 116 2.97 0.34 0.29
C TYR A 116 1.97 1.46 0.02
N LEU A 117 0.70 1.22 0.27
CA LEU A 117 -0.37 2.20 0.29
C LEU A 117 -1.13 2.05 1.62
N GLY A 118 -1.18 3.07 2.43
CA GLY A 118 -1.82 2.96 3.74
C GLY A 118 -1.64 4.19 4.60
N SER A 119 -1.80 4.03 5.91
CA SER A 119 -1.55 5.11 6.86
C SER A 119 -0.09 5.17 7.27
N GLY A 120 0.44 6.38 7.39
CA GLY A 120 1.74 6.67 7.98
C GLY A 120 1.68 6.81 9.50
N GLY A 121 2.78 7.20 10.13
CA GLY A 121 2.94 7.28 11.58
C GLY A 121 2.02 8.28 12.30
N GLN A 122 1.38 9.20 11.58
CA GLN A 122 0.45 10.22 12.09
C GLN A 122 -0.96 10.04 11.51
N ASP A 123 -1.34 8.79 11.13
CA ASP A 123 -2.61 8.44 10.49
C ASP A 123 -2.87 9.10 9.13
N GLY A 124 -1.91 9.87 8.59
CA GLY A 124 -1.98 10.42 7.25
C GLY A 124 -1.79 9.35 6.18
N GLY A 125 -2.46 9.50 5.03
CA GLY A 125 -2.31 8.56 3.91
C GLY A 125 -0.95 8.67 3.24
N ILE A 126 -0.35 7.53 2.88
CA ILE A 126 0.91 7.47 2.15
C ILE A 126 0.88 6.42 1.04
N LEU A 127 1.55 6.74 -0.07
CA LEU A 127 1.93 5.82 -1.13
C LEU A 127 3.45 5.83 -1.24
N GLN A 128 4.06 4.65 -1.16
CA GLN A 128 5.51 4.48 -1.23
C GLN A 128 5.86 3.34 -2.16
N THR A 129 6.82 3.56 -3.07
CA THR A 129 7.37 2.50 -3.93
C THR A 129 8.79 2.16 -3.51
N PHE A 130 9.21 0.94 -3.85
CA PHE A 130 10.52 0.39 -3.46
C PHE A 130 11.21 -0.25 -4.66
N ASN A 131 12.52 -0.17 -4.71
CA ASN A 131 13.33 -0.90 -5.69
C ASN A 131 13.47 -2.39 -5.31
N PRO A 132 14.05 -3.24 -6.18
CA PRO A 132 14.24 -4.67 -5.88
C PRO A 132 15.06 -4.96 -4.62
N ASN A 133 15.86 -4.02 -4.14
CA ASN A 133 16.65 -4.14 -2.92
C ASN A 133 15.92 -3.67 -1.65
N GLY A 134 14.62 -3.31 -1.77
CA GLY A 134 13.80 -2.85 -0.67
C GLY A 134 14.05 -1.40 -0.24
N LYS A 135 14.82 -0.62 -1.03
CA LYS A 135 15.03 0.80 -0.77
C LYS A 135 13.87 1.62 -1.32
N PRO A 136 13.38 2.66 -0.64
CA PRO A 136 12.34 3.54 -1.14
C PRO A 136 12.80 4.24 -2.42
N THR A 137 11.88 4.40 -3.39
CA THR A 137 12.11 5.14 -4.65
C THR A 137 11.19 6.33 -4.80
N SER A 138 10.00 6.29 -4.20
CA SER A 138 9.10 7.44 -4.14
C SER A 138 8.29 7.46 -2.86
N TYR A 139 7.83 8.64 -2.48
CA TYR A 139 6.89 8.90 -1.41
C TYR A 139 5.88 9.94 -1.88
N LEU A 140 4.60 9.69 -1.69
CA LEU A 140 3.50 10.64 -1.84
C LEU A 140 2.59 10.49 -0.62
N GLY A 141 2.39 11.55 0.12
CA GLY A 141 1.55 11.42 1.30
C GLY A 141 1.58 12.61 2.23
N THR A 142 1.23 12.34 3.47
CA THR A 142 1.19 13.31 4.56
C THR A 142 2.45 13.20 5.40
N ALA A 143 3.15 14.32 5.57
CA ALA A 143 4.30 14.43 6.48
C ALA A 143 3.84 14.51 7.94
N GLU A 144 4.79 14.40 8.89
CA GLU A 144 4.52 14.40 10.35
C GLU A 144 3.78 15.67 10.85
N ASN A 145 3.96 16.80 10.18
CA ASN A 145 3.27 18.07 10.48
C ASN A 145 1.89 18.19 9.78
N GLY A 146 1.38 17.13 9.14
CA GLY A 146 0.07 17.09 8.51
C GLY A 146 0.01 17.67 7.09
N VAL A 147 1.12 18.13 6.52
CA VAL A 147 1.16 18.69 5.16
C VAL A 147 1.41 17.64 4.09
N GLY A 148 0.94 17.92 2.86
CA GLY A 148 1.20 17.05 1.71
C GLY A 148 2.64 17.14 1.22
N VAL A 149 3.23 15.98 0.86
CA VAL A 149 4.60 15.89 0.38
C VAL A 149 4.76 14.82 -0.71
N ILE A 150 5.63 15.13 -1.68
CA ILE A 150 6.11 14.19 -2.70
C ILE A 150 7.64 14.15 -2.60
N GLY A 151 8.20 12.95 -2.53
CA GLY A 151 9.63 12.71 -2.54
C GLY A 151 10.03 11.69 -3.59
N VAL A 152 11.15 11.91 -4.26
CA VAL A 152 11.80 10.90 -5.11
C VAL A 152 13.17 10.60 -4.52
N HIS A 153 13.55 9.33 -4.56
CA HIS A 153 14.79 8.83 -3.98
C HIS A 153 15.67 8.19 -5.06
N ASN A 154 16.98 8.22 -4.85
CA ASN A 154 17.94 7.50 -5.71
C ASN A 154 17.90 5.98 -5.44
N ALA A 155 18.77 5.23 -6.11
CA ALA A 155 18.84 3.77 -5.96
C ALA A 155 19.27 3.32 -4.56
N GLU A 156 19.98 4.17 -3.82
CA GLU A 156 20.45 3.96 -2.45
C GLU A 156 19.36 4.26 -1.41
N GLY A 157 18.23 4.88 -1.84
CA GLY A 157 17.11 5.26 -0.99
C GLY A 157 17.26 6.66 -0.38
N GLU A 158 18.19 7.48 -0.87
CA GLU A 158 18.38 8.85 -0.44
C GLU A 158 17.45 9.79 -1.21
N GLN A 159 16.82 10.74 -0.53
CA GLN A 159 15.87 11.66 -1.14
C GLN A 159 16.60 12.71 -1.99
N ILE A 160 16.34 12.70 -3.30
CA ILE A 160 16.92 13.61 -4.27
C ILE A 160 15.97 14.71 -4.73
N THR A 161 14.66 14.57 -4.50
CA THR A 161 13.68 15.64 -4.69
C THR A 161 12.71 15.73 -3.54
N TYR A 162 12.17 16.91 -3.31
CA TYR A 162 11.09 17.17 -2.39
C TYR A 162 10.15 18.21 -2.98
N MET A 163 8.84 17.93 -2.99
CA MET A 163 7.78 18.89 -3.27
C MET A 163 6.81 18.86 -2.09
N GLY A 164 6.49 20.00 -1.54
CA GLY A 164 5.60 20.05 -0.38
C GLY A 164 5.39 21.45 0.14
N THR A 165 4.96 21.54 1.38
CA THR A 165 4.68 22.79 2.07
C THR A 165 5.85 23.14 3.00
N GLY A 166 6.33 24.38 2.92
CA GLY A 166 7.35 24.91 3.80
C GLY A 166 6.81 25.31 5.19
N GLU A 167 7.69 25.71 6.09
CA GLU A 167 7.35 26.10 7.47
C GLU A 167 6.36 27.26 7.56
N GLN A 168 6.33 28.14 6.55
CA GLN A 168 5.42 29.29 6.46
C GLN A 168 4.11 29.00 5.75
N GLY A 169 3.89 27.75 5.33
CA GLY A 169 2.68 27.31 4.62
C GLY A 169 2.74 27.42 3.10
N GLY A 170 3.77 28.04 2.52
CA GLY A 170 3.97 28.14 1.06
C GLY A 170 4.48 26.84 0.46
N GLY A 171 4.13 26.56 -0.80
CA GLY A 171 4.61 25.41 -1.54
C GLY A 171 6.03 25.58 -2.05
N PHE A 172 6.83 24.49 -2.08
CA PHE A 172 8.14 24.51 -2.69
C PHE A 172 8.50 23.18 -3.37
N PHE A 173 9.45 23.27 -4.28
CA PHE A 173 10.14 22.14 -4.90
C PHE A 173 11.66 22.31 -4.69
N ARG A 174 12.30 21.23 -4.25
CA ARG A 174 13.74 21.18 -4.00
C ARG A 174 14.35 19.97 -4.67
N THR A 175 15.55 20.16 -5.25
CA THR A 175 16.40 19.05 -5.70
C THR A 175 17.70 19.00 -4.90
N ASN A 176 18.20 17.79 -4.70
CA ASN A 176 19.49 17.54 -4.06
C ASN A 176 20.39 16.72 -5.01
N ASN A 177 21.70 16.82 -4.84
CA ASN A 177 22.66 15.92 -5.47
C ASN A 177 22.69 14.55 -4.74
N SER A 178 23.54 13.64 -5.20
CA SER A 178 23.73 12.32 -4.59
C SER A 178 24.34 12.34 -3.20
N ASN A 179 24.87 13.46 -2.74
CA ASN A 179 25.40 13.63 -1.38
C ASN A 179 24.35 14.24 -0.42
N GLY A 180 23.12 14.49 -0.91
CA GLY A 180 22.05 15.11 -0.11
C GLY A 180 22.11 16.65 -0.07
N GLU A 181 23.09 17.29 -0.75
CA GLU A 181 23.23 18.74 -0.79
C GLU A 181 22.24 19.34 -1.77
N MET A 182 21.61 20.45 -1.40
CA MET A 182 20.62 21.13 -2.23
C MET A 182 21.26 21.69 -3.51
N THR A 183 20.67 21.41 -4.66
CA THR A 183 21.09 21.91 -5.97
C THR A 183 20.15 22.96 -6.55
N SER A 184 18.84 22.88 -6.21
CA SER A 184 17.88 23.92 -6.57
C SER A 184 16.74 24.03 -5.56
N TYR A 185 16.15 25.20 -5.49
CA TYR A 185 14.94 25.50 -4.74
C TYR A 185 14.02 26.39 -5.58
N LEU A 186 12.74 26.03 -5.68
CA LEU A 186 11.69 26.84 -6.27
C LEU A 186 10.53 26.90 -5.26
N GLY A 187 10.18 28.07 -4.81
CA GLY A 187 9.11 28.20 -3.82
C GLY A 187 8.98 29.55 -3.21
N GLU A 188 8.25 29.63 -2.09
CA GLU A 188 8.09 30.84 -1.30
C GLU A 188 9.36 31.15 -0.51
N GLY A 189 9.77 32.41 -0.50
CA GLY A 189 10.90 32.89 0.30
C GLY A 189 10.54 33.05 1.77
N LYS A 190 11.47 32.70 2.65
CA LYS A 190 11.28 32.72 4.11
C LYS A 190 10.88 34.11 4.63
N ASP A 191 11.45 35.18 4.04
CA ASP A 191 11.33 36.54 4.56
C ASP A 191 10.42 37.45 3.70
N SER A 192 10.09 37.06 2.46
CA SER A 192 9.43 37.95 1.51
C SER A 192 8.06 37.54 1.05
N ARG A 193 7.60 36.33 1.41
CA ARG A 193 6.38 35.68 0.86
C ARG A 193 6.29 35.72 -0.68
N GLY A 194 7.35 36.16 -1.35
CA GLY A 194 7.46 36.13 -2.81
C GLY A 194 8.07 34.81 -3.30
N GLY A 195 7.67 34.41 -4.50
CA GLY A 195 8.23 33.21 -5.14
C GLY A 195 9.65 33.47 -5.66
N HIS A 196 10.53 32.47 -5.56
CA HIS A 196 11.86 32.54 -6.12
C HIS A 196 12.39 31.18 -6.58
N LEU A 197 13.36 31.22 -7.49
CA LEU A 197 14.19 30.09 -7.91
C LEU A 197 15.63 30.39 -7.47
N GLN A 198 16.26 29.41 -6.83
CA GLN A 198 17.67 29.42 -6.45
C GLN A 198 18.38 28.22 -7.03
N THR A 199 19.63 28.37 -7.42
CA THR A 199 20.54 27.27 -7.74
C THR A 199 21.76 27.32 -6.84
N PHE A 200 22.35 26.15 -6.60
CA PHE A 200 23.48 25.98 -5.67
C PHE A 200 24.57 25.13 -6.36
N ASN A 201 25.82 25.41 -6.02
CA ASN A 201 26.94 24.58 -6.44
C ASN A 201 27.12 23.35 -5.54
N MET A 202 28.11 22.49 -5.84
CA MET A 202 28.42 21.27 -5.07
C MET A 202 28.89 21.54 -3.64
N LYS A 203 29.16 22.79 -3.26
CA LYS A 203 29.56 23.19 -1.90
C LYS A 203 28.38 23.76 -1.10
N GLY A 204 27.16 23.79 -1.70
CA GLY A 204 25.98 24.39 -1.11
C GLY A 204 25.93 25.92 -1.21
N GLU A 205 26.87 26.55 -1.95
CA GLU A 205 26.87 27.99 -2.17
C GLU A 205 25.85 28.38 -3.23
N MET A 206 25.01 29.39 -2.95
CA MET A 206 24.03 29.88 -3.93
C MET A 206 24.75 30.52 -5.13
N THR A 207 24.43 30.05 -6.34
CA THR A 207 25.01 30.53 -7.58
C THR A 207 24.08 31.46 -8.36
N SER A 208 22.78 31.34 -8.18
CA SER A 208 21.79 32.26 -8.77
C SER A 208 20.54 32.40 -7.91
N TYR A 209 19.91 33.56 -8.03
CA TYR A 209 18.58 33.86 -7.49
C TYR A 209 17.75 34.55 -8.56
N LEU A 210 16.53 34.11 -8.78
CA LEU A 210 15.51 34.76 -9.60
C LEU A 210 14.20 34.79 -8.82
N GLY A 211 13.68 35.94 -8.48
CA GLY A 211 12.47 35.98 -7.66
C GLY A 211 12.06 37.40 -7.26
N THR A 212 11.26 37.45 -6.22
CA THR A 212 10.77 38.69 -5.61
C THR A 212 11.72 39.14 -4.52
N SER A 213 12.21 40.39 -4.61
CA SER A 213 13.05 41.00 -3.57
C SER A 213 12.26 41.39 -2.33
N MET A 214 12.96 41.85 -1.29
CA MET A 214 12.36 42.42 -0.06
C MET A 214 11.46 43.65 -0.34
N HIS A 215 11.63 44.30 -1.46
CA HIS A 215 10.83 45.44 -1.90
C HIS A 215 9.69 45.05 -2.85
N GLU A 216 9.32 43.78 -2.89
CA GLU A 216 8.25 43.24 -3.74
C GLU A 216 8.49 43.38 -5.25
N ALA A 217 9.73 43.67 -5.65
CA ALA A 217 10.14 43.84 -7.03
C ALA A 217 10.89 42.61 -7.58
N GLY A 218 10.82 42.37 -8.89
CA GLY A 218 11.59 41.29 -9.52
C GLY A 218 13.09 41.52 -9.37
N SER A 219 13.84 40.46 -9.06
CA SER A 219 15.29 40.48 -8.87
C SER A 219 15.95 39.27 -9.48
N LEU A 220 17.06 39.45 -10.16
CA LEU A 220 17.99 38.44 -10.62
C LEU A 220 19.34 38.70 -9.99
N GLU A 221 19.93 37.69 -9.36
CA GLU A 221 21.29 37.74 -8.81
C GLU A 221 22.12 36.60 -9.37
N ILE A 222 23.40 36.88 -9.63
CA ILE A 222 24.39 35.91 -10.06
C ILE A 222 25.55 35.99 -9.08
N ASN A 223 25.97 34.85 -8.56
CA ASN A 223 27.07 34.72 -7.59
C ASN A 223 28.21 33.91 -8.22
N ASN A 224 29.42 34.11 -7.74
CA ASN A 224 30.57 33.28 -8.07
C ASN A 224 30.55 31.93 -7.28
N GLU A 225 31.59 31.14 -7.47
CA GLU A 225 31.78 29.83 -6.84
C GLU A 225 31.86 29.83 -5.29
N TYR A 226 31.99 31.01 -4.69
CA TYR A 226 32.06 31.25 -3.24
C TYR A 226 30.76 31.86 -2.70
N GLY A 227 29.69 31.94 -3.51
CA GLY A 227 28.43 32.55 -3.10
C GLY A 227 28.45 34.08 -3.06
N ILE A 228 29.54 34.70 -3.54
CA ILE A 228 29.69 36.16 -3.56
C ILE A 228 29.00 36.74 -4.79
N LYS A 229 28.10 37.69 -4.58
CA LYS A 229 27.36 38.36 -5.65
C LYS A 229 28.32 39.10 -6.62
N VAL A 230 28.25 38.76 -7.89
CA VAL A 230 29.07 39.35 -8.98
C VAL A 230 28.21 40.11 -10.00
N GLY A 231 26.90 39.92 -9.99
CA GLY A 231 25.97 40.63 -10.85
C GLY A 231 24.56 40.63 -10.27
N SER A 232 23.79 41.66 -10.62
CA SER A 232 22.36 41.70 -10.29
C SER A 232 21.60 42.59 -11.27
N LEU A 233 20.33 42.23 -11.52
CA LEU A 233 19.33 43.01 -12.20
C LEU A 233 18.08 43.02 -11.33
N GLY A 234 17.57 44.20 -11.01
CA GLY A 234 16.35 44.36 -10.25
C GLY A 234 15.61 45.61 -10.64
N ALA A 235 14.29 45.61 -10.53
CA ALA A 235 13.51 46.84 -10.68
C ALA A 235 13.73 47.69 -9.42
N SER A 236 14.54 48.74 -9.52
CA SER A 236 14.55 49.84 -8.56
C SER A 236 13.38 50.76 -8.88
N PHE A 237 12.42 50.94 -8.01
CA PHE A 237 11.55 52.09 -8.05
C PHE A 237 12.43 53.31 -7.68
N GLU A 238 13.01 53.98 -8.67
CA GLU A 238 13.30 55.40 -8.51
C GLU A 238 11.96 56.09 -8.27
N GLN A 239 11.72 56.53 -7.04
CA GLN A 239 10.68 57.53 -6.82
C GLN A 239 11.11 58.75 -7.63
N ASP A 240 10.58 58.87 -8.85
CA ASP A 240 10.56 60.16 -9.54
C ASP A 240 9.82 61.14 -8.64
N THR A 241 10.56 61.88 -7.85
CA THR A 241 10.10 63.10 -7.20
C THR A 241 9.87 64.15 -8.30
N TYR A 242 8.71 64.07 -8.94
CA TYR A 242 8.21 65.22 -9.68
C TYR A 242 7.90 66.32 -8.62
N ARG A 243 8.78 67.31 -8.63
CA ARG A 243 8.52 68.63 -8.09
C ARG A 243 7.69 69.47 -9.06
#